data_e9154d868449478a14c93fec52819108
#
_entry.id   e9154d868449478a14c93fec52819108
#
_cell.length_a   1.000
_cell.length_b   1.000
_cell.length_c   1.000
_cell.angle_alpha   90.00
_cell.angle_beta   90.00
_cell.angle_gamma   90.00
#
_symmetry.space_group_name_H-M   'P 1'
#
loop_
_entity.id
_entity.type
_entity.pdbx_description
1 polymer ?
#
loop_
_entity_poly.entity_id
_entity_poly.type
_entity_poly.pdbx_seq_one_letter_code
_entity_poly.pdbx_strand_id
1 'polypeptide(L)'
;LPYLINKILKEQTMSMHEKLNATMSNRDTNAYAELLHEDCVFVFHKSGNEFGKKEWISMVEGMMSNEKFVNESSRCVYENDEILVSHDFMSYPDGTREAVMGVAKLKDGKIIRFETGATLLD
;
A
#
# COMPACT_ATOMS: atom_id res chain seq x y z
N LEU A 1 -22.03 5.40 -21.07
CA LEU A 1 -20.76 5.80 -21.69
C LEU A 1 -20.07 6.96 -20.96
N PRO A 2 -20.75 8.10 -20.66
CA PRO A 2 -20.10 9.18 -19.91
C PRO A 2 -19.56 8.73 -18.55
N TYR A 3 -20.27 7.84 -17.88
CA TYR A 3 -19.84 7.30 -16.58
C TYR A 3 -18.53 6.53 -16.71
N LEU A 4 -18.41 5.64 -17.71
CA LEU A 4 -17.20 4.86 -17.93
C LEU A 4 -16.01 5.74 -18.29
N ILE A 5 -16.22 6.73 -19.15
CA ILE A 5 -15.17 7.67 -19.56
C ILE A 5 -14.69 8.47 -18.35
N ASN A 6 -15.61 8.98 -17.54
CA ASN A 6 -15.25 9.73 -16.34
C ASN A 6 -14.50 8.87 -15.31
N LYS A 7 -14.90 7.61 -15.16
CA LYS A 7 -14.22 6.67 -14.28
C LYS A 7 -12.80 6.40 -14.74
N ILE A 8 -12.60 6.15 -16.04
CA ILE A 8 -11.28 5.92 -16.62
C ILE A 8 -10.39 7.15 -16.44
N LEU A 9 -10.90 8.35 -16.74
CA LEU A 9 -10.15 9.58 -16.56
C LEU A 9 -9.76 9.81 -15.10
N LYS A 10 -10.67 9.53 -14.17
CA LYS A 10 -10.39 9.65 -12.75
C LYS A 10 -9.26 8.70 -12.31
N GLU A 11 -9.31 7.45 -12.76
CA GLU A 11 -8.26 6.47 -12.44
C GLU A 11 -6.91 6.88 -13.02
N GLN A 12 -6.88 7.43 -14.24
CA GLN A 12 -5.64 7.89 -14.87
C GLN A 12 -5.02 9.11 -14.17
N THR A 13 -5.85 9.94 -13.52
CA THR A 13 -5.37 11.13 -12.81
C THR A 13 -5.04 10.88 -11.34
N MET A 14 -5.40 9.71 -10.79
CA MET A 14 -5.09 9.37 -9.42
C MET A 14 -3.60 9.10 -9.25
N SER A 15 -3.02 9.63 -8.16
CA SER A 15 -1.66 9.30 -7.78
C SER A 15 -1.57 7.85 -7.29
N MET A 16 -0.37 7.30 -7.21
CA MET A 16 -0.17 5.96 -6.64
C MET A 16 -0.65 5.92 -5.19
N HIS A 17 -0.38 6.97 -4.41
CA HIS A 17 -0.84 7.06 -3.02
C HIS A 17 -2.36 7.00 -2.93
N GLU A 18 -3.06 7.74 -3.79
CA GLU A 18 -4.53 7.72 -3.83
C GLU A 18 -5.05 6.33 -4.22
N LYS A 19 -4.42 5.68 -5.19
CA LYS A 19 -4.80 4.31 -5.62
C LYS A 19 -4.63 3.32 -4.48
N LEU A 20 -3.51 3.37 -3.77
CA LEU A 20 -3.26 2.50 -2.62
C LEU A 20 -4.31 2.72 -1.53
N ASN A 21 -4.61 3.97 -1.20
CA ASN A 21 -5.63 4.28 -0.20
C ASN A 21 -7.00 3.77 -0.59
N ALA A 22 -7.37 3.87 -1.87
CA ALA A 22 -8.64 3.37 -2.37
C ALA A 22 -8.75 1.85 -2.18
N THR A 23 -7.68 1.10 -2.50
CA THR A 23 -7.69 -0.36 -2.31
C THR A 23 -7.79 -0.75 -0.83
N MET A 24 -7.12 -0.01 0.05
CA MET A 24 -7.17 -0.26 1.49
C MET A 24 -8.55 0.06 2.06
N SER A 25 -9.13 1.19 1.69
CA SER A 25 -10.48 1.59 2.15
C SER A 25 -11.54 0.59 1.70
N ASN A 26 -11.42 0.09 0.49
CA ASN A 26 -12.34 -0.89 -0.09
C ASN A 26 -12.03 -2.33 0.31
N ARG A 27 -10.90 -2.55 0.98
CA ARG A 27 -10.41 -3.88 1.36
C ARG A 27 -10.36 -4.82 0.14
N ASP A 28 -9.86 -4.30 -0.97
CA ASP A 28 -9.83 -4.97 -2.27
C ASP A 28 -8.43 -5.46 -2.59
N THR A 29 -8.15 -6.71 -2.21
CA THR A 29 -6.84 -7.33 -2.41
C THR A 29 -6.48 -7.45 -3.89
N ASN A 30 -7.44 -7.75 -4.75
CA ASN A 30 -7.17 -7.90 -6.18
C ASN A 30 -6.76 -6.56 -6.81
N ALA A 31 -7.46 -5.48 -6.48
CA ALA A 31 -7.10 -4.15 -6.95
C ALA A 31 -5.73 -3.71 -6.42
N TYR A 32 -5.43 -4.04 -5.17
CA TYR A 32 -4.11 -3.79 -4.57
C TYR A 32 -3.01 -4.54 -5.35
N ALA A 33 -3.24 -5.83 -5.65
CA ALA A 33 -2.28 -6.65 -6.38
C ALA A 33 -1.94 -6.08 -7.76
N GLU A 34 -2.91 -5.46 -8.42
CA GLU A 34 -2.70 -4.84 -9.74
C GLU A 34 -1.74 -3.65 -9.70
N LEU A 35 -1.54 -3.03 -8.54
CA LEU A 35 -0.62 -1.93 -8.36
C LEU A 35 0.83 -2.39 -8.17
N LEU A 36 1.07 -3.70 -8.02
CA LEU A 36 2.37 -4.28 -7.77
C LEU A 36 2.98 -4.86 -9.03
N HIS A 37 4.25 -4.53 -9.26
CA HIS A 37 5.04 -5.15 -10.34
C HIS A 37 5.23 -6.64 -10.04
N GLU A 38 5.33 -7.48 -11.09
CA GLU A 38 5.54 -8.92 -10.91
C GLU A 38 6.81 -9.25 -10.12
N ASP A 39 7.84 -8.41 -10.26
CA ASP A 39 9.12 -8.61 -9.61
C ASP A 39 9.28 -7.80 -8.33
N CYS A 40 8.18 -7.30 -7.76
CA CYS A 40 8.26 -6.43 -6.60
C CYS A 40 8.80 -7.17 -5.37
N VAL A 41 9.48 -6.40 -4.52
CA VAL A 41 10.04 -6.86 -3.24
C VAL A 41 9.58 -5.92 -2.15
N PHE A 42 9.07 -6.48 -1.07
CA PHE A 42 8.68 -5.75 0.13
C PHE A 42 9.68 -6.03 1.24
N VAL A 43 10.29 -4.98 1.77
CA VAL A 43 11.33 -5.06 2.80
C VAL A 43 10.81 -4.41 4.08
N PHE A 44 10.81 -5.17 5.18
CA PHE A 44 10.37 -4.71 6.48
C PHE A 44 11.55 -4.60 7.42
N HIS A 45 12.03 -3.38 7.63
CA HIS A 45 13.23 -3.13 8.43
C HIS A 45 13.06 -3.54 9.89
N LYS A 46 11.85 -3.39 10.42
CA LYS A 46 11.58 -3.75 11.82
C LYS A 46 11.82 -5.23 12.10
N SER A 47 11.39 -6.12 11.21
CA SER A 47 11.53 -7.57 11.36
C SER A 47 12.74 -8.14 10.63
N GLY A 48 13.28 -7.42 9.66
CA GLY A 48 14.31 -7.90 8.77
C GLY A 48 13.80 -8.83 7.67
N ASN A 49 12.49 -8.94 7.50
CA ASN A 49 11.88 -9.82 6.50
C ASN A 49 11.79 -9.17 5.14
N GLU A 50 11.88 -10.00 4.09
CA GLU A 50 11.64 -9.59 2.71
C GLU A 50 10.65 -10.56 2.07
N PHE A 51 9.73 -10.01 1.27
CA PHE A 51 8.68 -10.81 0.60
C PHE A 51 8.59 -10.44 -0.87
N GLY A 52 8.42 -11.46 -1.72
CA GLY A 52 8.03 -11.26 -3.10
C GLY A 52 6.53 -11.01 -3.23
N LYS A 53 6.07 -10.76 -4.47
CA LYS A 53 4.68 -10.40 -4.73
C LYS A 53 3.68 -11.44 -4.20
N LYS A 54 3.89 -12.70 -4.52
CA LYS A 54 2.95 -13.77 -4.15
C LYS A 54 2.76 -13.89 -2.64
N GLU A 55 3.87 -13.92 -1.91
CA GLU A 55 3.83 -14.02 -0.46
C GLU A 55 3.18 -12.78 0.16
N TRP A 56 3.56 -11.61 -0.32
CA TRP A 56 3.02 -10.35 0.21
C TRP A 56 1.51 -10.24 -0.01
N ILE A 57 1.03 -10.59 -1.22
CA ILE A 57 -0.41 -10.56 -1.50
C ILE A 57 -1.18 -11.49 -0.59
N SER A 58 -0.65 -12.70 -0.33
CA SER A 58 -1.27 -13.63 0.61
C SER A 58 -1.42 -13.02 2.01
N MET A 59 -0.39 -12.31 2.47
CA MET A 59 -0.43 -11.62 3.77
C MET A 59 -1.44 -10.48 3.77
N VAL A 60 -1.48 -9.69 2.71
CA VAL A 60 -2.43 -8.59 2.56
C VAL A 60 -3.87 -9.10 2.54
N GLU A 61 -4.13 -10.21 1.87
CA GLU A 61 -5.46 -10.82 1.86
C GLU A 61 -5.92 -11.16 3.28
N GLY A 62 -5.04 -11.74 4.08
CA GLY A 62 -5.34 -12.02 5.48
C GLY A 62 -5.62 -10.77 6.30
N MET A 63 -4.83 -9.71 6.08
CA MET A 63 -5.02 -8.44 6.77
C MET A 63 -6.34 -7.77 6.35
N MET A 64 -6.62 -7.71 5.06
CA MET A 64 -7.84 -7.07 4.55
C MET A 64 -9.12 -7.82 4.94
N SER A 65 -9.03 -9.12 5.21
CA SER A 65 -10.17 -9.90 5.69
C SER A 65 -10.45 -9.70 7.18
N ASN A 66 -9.57 -9.05 7.91
CA ASN A 66 -9.71 -8.80 9.34
C ASN A 66 -10.09 -7.35 9.59
N GLU A 67 -11.31 -7.10 10.07
CA GLU A 67 -11.82 -5.74 10.31
C GLU A 67 -11.06 -4.97 11.40
N LYS A 68 -10.29 -5.66 12.23
CA LYS A 68 -9.45 -5.03 13.25
C LYS A 68 -8.13 -4.50 12.70
N PHE A 69 -7.79 -4.87 11.47
CA PHE A 69 -6.67 -4.26 10.76
C PHE A 69 -7.17 -2.95 10.15
N VAL A 70 -6.64 -1.83 10.60
CA VAL A 70 -7.09 -0.50 10.18
C VAL A 70 -5.90 0.40 9.86
N ASN A 71 -5.95 1.01 8.68
CA ASN A 71 -5.08 2.15 8.40
C ASN A 71 -5.80 3.39 8.94
N GLU A 72 -5.37 3.89 10.09
CA GLU A 72 -6.02 5.01 10.78
C GLU A 72 -5.85 6.32 10.01
N SER A 73 -4.67 6.54 9.43
CA SER A 73 -4.39 7.68 8.59
C SER A 73 -3.18 7.40 7.71
N SER A 74 -3.20 7.95 6.51
CA SER A 74 -2.09 7.83 5.56
C SER A 74 -1.87 9.17 4.89
N ARG A 75 -0.62 9.64 4.88
CA ARG A 75 -0.26 10.86 4.18
C ARG A 75 0.85 10.61 3.18
N CYS A 76 0.75 11.27 2.03
CA CYS A 76 1.83 11.31 1.05
C CYS A 76 2.81 12.40 1.47
N VAL A 77 4.06 12.00 1.74
CA VAL A 77 5.14 12.95 2.05
C VAL A 77 5.70 13.53 0.75
N TYR A 78 5.89 12.66 -0.24
CA TYR A 78 6.39 13.04 -1.55
C TYR A 78 6.04 11.96 -2.58
N GLU A 79 5.70 12.37 -3.78
CA GLU A 79 5.46 11.43 -4.88
C GLU A 79 5.81 12.06 -6.22
N ASN A 80 6.45 11.24 -7.09
CA ASN A 80 6.60 11.51 -8.51
C ASN A 80 6.45 10.18 -9.27
N ASP A 81 6.80 10.13 -10.55
CA ASP A 81 6.64 8.92 -11.36
C ASP A 81 7.58 7.78 -10.95
N GLU A 82 8.60 8.06 -10.16
CA GLU A 82 9.62 7.08 -9.80
C GLU A 82 9.60 6.67 -8.34
N ILE A 83 9.04 7.50 -7.47
CA ILE A 83 9.10 7.27 -6.03
C ILE A 83 7.86 7.80 -5.32
N LEU A 84 7.43 7.06 -4.29
CA LEU A 84 6.39 7.48 -3.37
C LEU A 84 6.92 7.32 -1.94
N VAL A 85 6.85 8.39 -1.16
CA VAL A 85 7.14 8.35 0.28
C VAL A 85 5.86 8.61 1.04
N SER A 86 5.48 7.70 1.91
CA SER A 86 4.26 7.80 2.71
C SER A 86 4.54 7.61 4.20
N HIS A 87 3.62 8.10 5.01
CA HIS A 87 3.65 7.92 6.46
C HIS A 87 2.24 7.54 6.92
N ASP A 88 2.14 6.40 7.58
CA ASP A 88 0.87 5.80 7.96
C ASP A 88 0.81 5.52 9.46
N PHE A 89 -0.41 5.57 10.03
CA PHE A 89 -0.68 5.04 11.36
C PHE A 89 -1.57 3.82 11.21
N MET A 90 -1.12 2.68 11.75
CA MET A 90 -1.76 1.40 11.58
C MET A 90 -2.19 0.82 12.93
N SER A 91 -3.37 0.22 12.96
CA SER A 91 -3.84 -0.60 14.08
C SER A 91 -3.93 -2.06 13.65
N TYR A 92 -3.51 -2.95 14.53
CA TYR A 92 -3.46 -4.39 14.25
C TYR A 92 -4.41 -5.18 15.14
N PRO A 93 -4.81 -6.41 14.70
CA PRO A 93 -5.75 -7.24 15.46
C PRO A 93 -5.32 -7.59 16.89
N ASP A 94 -4.01 -7.59 17.17
CA ASP A 94 -3.48 -7.87 18.52
C ASP A 94 -3.55 -6.67 19.45
N GLY A 95 -4.14 -5.56 19.01
CA GLY A 95 -4.27 -4.33 19.79
C GLY A 95 -3.08 -3.38 19.71
N THR A 96 -2.02 -3.75 18.98
CA THR A 96 -0.87 -2.87 18.81
C THR A 96 -1.12 -1.84 17.71
N ARG A 97 -0.38 -0.74 17.78
CA ARG A 97 -0.40 0.34 16.80
C ARG A 97 1.02 0.70 16.40
N GLU A 98 1.20 1.08 15.15
CA GLU A 98 2.52 1.49 14.62
C GLU A 98 2.41 2.74 13.78
N ALA A 99 3.45 3.57 13.85
CA ALA A 99 3.73 4.59 12.84
C ALA A 99 4.68 3.97 11.82
N VAL A 100 4.31 4.01 10.54
CA VAL A 100 5.05 3.35 9.45
C VAL A 100 5.48 4.38 8.42
N MET A 101 6.79 4.51 8.22
CA MET A 101 7.36 5.28 7.12
C MET A 101 7.67 4.31 5.99
N GLY A 102 7.15 4.59 4.80
CA GLY A 102 7.35 3.74 3.64
C GLY A 102 7.92 4.49 2.45
N VAL A 103 8.79 3.81 1.70
CA VAL A 103 9.35 4.31 0.45
C VAL A 103 9.09 3.26 -0.63
N ALA A 104 8.31 3.65 -1.65
CA ALA A 104 8.02 2.79 -2.79
C ALA A 104 8.77 3.30 -4.01
N LYS A 105 9.48 2.41 -4.69
CA LYS A 105 10.04 2.69 -6.02
C LYS A 105 9.05 2.20 -7.05
N LEU A 106 8.81 3.02 -8.07
CA LEU A 106 7.85 2.74 -9.14
C LEU A 106 8.57 2.41 -10.43
N LYS A 107 8.04 1.44 -11.16
CA LYS A 107 8.52 1.06 -12.50
C LYS A 107 7.30 0.70 -13.34
N ASP A 108 7.19 1.31 -14.51
CA ASP A 108 6.07 1.07 -15.42
C ASP A 108 4.71 1.31 -14.75
N GLY A 109 4.64 2.31 -13.87
CA GLY A 109 3.42 2.67 -13.17
C GLY A 109 3.04 1.71 -12.04
N LYS A 110 3.94 0.82 -11.63
CA LYS A 110 3.70 -0.17 -10.57
C LYS A 110 4.80 -0.14 -9.53
N ILE A 111 4.48 -0.61 -8.32
CA ILE A 111 5.45 -0.69 -7.24
C ILE A 111 6.40 -1.85 -7.49
N ILE A 112 7.71 -1.56 -7.64
CA ILE A 112 8.74 -2.57 -7.85
C ILE A 112 9.52 -2.88 -6.56
N ARG A 113 9.60 -1.94 -5.63
CA ARG A 113 10.25 -2.14 -4.34
C ARG A 113 9.59 -1.27 -3.30
N PHE A 114 9.31 -1.83 -2.15
CA PHE A 114 8.72 -1.10 -1.03
C PHE A 114 9.51 -1.39 0.24
N GLU A 115 10.02 -0.35 0.89
CA GLU A 115 10.77 -0.48 2.13
C GLU A 115 10.05 0.28 3.23
N THR A 116 9.89 -0.35 4.39
CA THR A 116 9.24 0.28 5.54
C THR A 116 10.11 0.27 6.78
N GLY A 117 10.02 1.36 7.53
CA GLY A 117 10.44 1.40 8.92
C GLY A 117 9.21 1.64 9.78
N ALA A 118 9.10 0.92 10.89
CA ALA A 118 7.95 1.01 11.78
C ALA A 118 8.37 1.29 13.21
N THR A 119 7.60 2.16 13.88
CA THR A 119 7.77 2.47 15.29
C THR A 119 6.53 2.04 16.04
N LEU A 120 6.70 1.17 17.06
CA LEU A 120 5.61 0.76 17.91
C LEU A 120 5.13 1.95 18.75
N LEU A 121 3.82 2.16 18.80
CA LEU A 121 3.19 3.23 19.57
C LEU A 121 2.63 2.66 20.88
N ASP A 122 2.69 3.48 21.90
CA ASP A 122 2.14 3.15 23.21
C ASP A 122 0.61 3.19 23.22
#